data_674a49109b3d55e34459f2a82b9bfad1
#
_entry.id   674a49109b3d55e34459f2a82b9bfad1
#
_cell.length_a   1.000
_cell.length_b   1.000
_cell.length_c   1.000
_cell.angle_alpha   90.00
_cell.angle_beta   90.00
_cell.angle_gamma   90.00
#
_symmetry.space_group_name_H-M   'P 1'
#
loop_
_entity.id
_entity.type
_entity.pdbx_description
1 polymer ?
#
loop_
_entity_poly.entity_id
_entity_poly.type
_entity_poly.pdbx_seq_one_letter_code
_entity_poly.pdbx_strand_id
1 'polypeptide(L)'
;YTVVSTRISNNNAPDILNIDSFADYANEGLLLPVQDYCPQELLDDFFPAFIDQSVMDGTLWAVPILASARALYYNADLLEQAGVEVPTTWAELEDACQALVDFYGGDVYPWGIDMTTDEGQAAFAYYAWGNGGGFVDDEGNWTVNSDANVEAVEFAVDLYKKGYTNPN
;
A
#
# COMPACT_ATOMS: atom_id res chain seq x y z
N TYR A 1 10.97 -6.15 13.53
CA TYR A 1 10.42 -5.61 14.80
C TYR A 1 10.94 -6.36 16.00
N THR A 2 10.80 -7.69 16.12
CA THR A 2 11.22 -8.50 17.28
C THR A 2 12.67 -8.24 17.73
N VAL A 3 13.61 -8.13 16.79
CA VAL A 3 15.04 -7.85 17.10
C VAL A 3 15.21 -6.46 17.73
N VAL A 4 14.49 -5.45 17.22
CA VAL A 4 14.53 -4.07 17.73
C VAL A 4 13.98 -4.03 19.16
N SER A 5 12.80 -4.60 19.39
CA SER A 5 12.18 -4.67 20.72
C SER A 5 13.07 -5.38 21.75
N THR A 6 13.72 -6.48 21.33
CA THR A 6 14.69 -7.21 22.18
C THR A 6 15.91 -6.35 22.52
N ARG A 7 16.45 -5.60 21.56
CA ARG A 7 17.59 -4.70 21.80
C ARG A 7 17.24 -3.57 22.74
N ILE A 8 16.05 -2.94 22.55
CA ILE A 8 15.56 -1.87 23.43
C ILE A 8 15.41 -2.39 24.86
N SER A 9 14.75 -3.55 25.05
CA SER A 9 14.55 -4.17 26.38
C SER A 9 15.85 -4.50 27.10
N ASN A 10 16.93 -4.71 26.37
CA ASN A 10 18.26 -4.98 26.90
C ASN A 10 19.15 -3.72 27.02
N ASN A 11 18.60 -2.52 26.92
CA ASN A 11 19.34 -1.24 26.90
C ASN A 11 20.46 -1.19 25.83
N ASN A 12 20.22 -1.80 24.68
CA ASN A 12 21.12 -1.84 23.53
C ASN A 12 20.37 -1.44 22.25
N ALA A 13 19.60 -0.34 22.34
CA ALA A 13 18.90 0.23 21.19
C ALA A 13 19.87 0.63 20.08
N PRO A 14 19.49 0.56 18.81
CA PRO A 14 20.28 1.13 17.71
C PRO A 14 20.29 2.66 17.78
N ASP A 15 21.37 3.27 17.29
CA ASP A 15 21.45 4.73 17.17
C ASP A 15 20.56 5.27 16.04
N ILE A 16 20.39 4.49 14.96
CA ILE A 16 19.52 4.78 13.82
C ILE A 16 18.66 3.55 13.56
N LEU A 17 17.37 3.79 13.36
CA LEU A 17 16.39 2.75 13.11
C LEU A 17 15.70 3.00 11.77
N ASN A 18 15.68 1.97 10.90
CA ASN A 18 14.89 1.95 9.69
C ASN A 18 13.65 1.10 9.93
N ILE A 19 12.48 1.73 9.93
CA ILE A 19 11.18 1.12 10.23
C ILE A 19 10.09 1.74 9.37
N ASP A 20 9.00 0.99 9.15
CA ASP A 20 7.84 1.44 8.40
C ASP A 20 6.84 2.21 9.28
N SER A 21 6.82 1.93 10.59
CA SER A 21 5.93 2.59 11.54
C SER A 21 6.72 3.08 12.76
N PHE A 22 6.61 4.36 13.04
CA PHE A 22 7.35 5.03 14.12
C PHE A 22 6.46 5.44 15.32
N ALA A 23 5.14 5.51 15.14
CA ALA A 23 4.23 6.11 16.10
C ALA A 23 4.32 5.50 17.51
N ASP A 24 4.36 4.17 17.61
CA ASP A 24 4.46 3.48 18.90
C ASP A 24 5.77 3.82 19.62
N TYR A 25 6.88 3.83 18.88
CA TYR A 25 8.19 4.19 19.45
C TYR A 25 8.27 5.65 19.88
N ALA A 26 7.62 6.56 19.14
CA ALA A 26 7.53 7.98 19.52
C ALA A 26 6.69 8.15 20.78
N ASN A 27 5.51 7.51 20.86
CA ASN A 27 4.63 7.55 22.02
C ASN A 27 5.28 7.00 23.30
N GLU A 28 6.14 5.99 23.15
CA GLU A 28 6.92 5.41 24.26
C GLU A 28 8.17 6.21 24.63
N GLY A 29 8.46 7.31 23.91
CA GLY A 29 9.63 8.15 24.15
C GLY A 29 10.96 7.48 23.76
N LEU A 30 10.92 6.57 22.81
CA LEU A 30 12.07 5.78 22.34
C LEU A 30 12.77 6.43 21.12
N LEU A 31 12.18 7.47 20.55
CA LEU A 31 12.73 8.23 19.44
C LEU A 31 13.08 9.66 19.89
N LEU A 32 14.03 10.25 19.19
CA LEU A 32 14.37 11.66 19.30
C LEU A 32 13.72 12.43 18.15
N PRO A 33 13.24 13.67 18.36
CA PRO A 33 12.74 14.52 17.29
C PRO A 33 13.81 14.75 16.24
N VAL A 34 13.55 14.35 14.99
CA VAL A 34 14.55 14.46 13.90
C VAL A 34 14.91 15.90 13.59
N GLN A 35 13.96 16.80 13.72
CA GLN A 35 14.17 18.25 13.48
C GLN A 35 15.27 18.87 14.35
N ASP A 36 15.60 18.27 15.50
CA ASP A 36 16.64 18.77 16.39
C ASP A 36 18.06 18.35 15.94
N TYR A 37 18.14 17.39 15.01
CA TYR A 37 19.40 16.76 14.59
C TYR A 37 19.67 16.89 13.08
N CYS A 38 18.64 17.13 12.28
CA CYS A 38 18.76 17.29 10.83
C CYS A 38 18.79 18.78 10.46
N PRO A 39 19.73 19.22 9.59
CA PRO A 39 19.73 20.57 9.05
C PRO A 39 18.41 20.86 8.32
N GLN A 40 17.87 22.08 8.51
CA GLN A 40 16.63 22.49 7.85
C GLN A 40 16.73 22.40 6.31
N GLU A 41 17.88 22.73 5.74
CA GLU A 41 18.15 22.62 4.30
C GLU A 41 17.92 21.18 3.78
N LEU A 42 18.29 20.16 4.58
CA LEU A 42 18.04 18.77 4.24
C LEU A 42 16.54 18.43 4.30
N LEU A 43 15.84 18.95 5.31
CA LEU A 43 14.40 18.69 5.46
C LEU A 43 13.58 19.35 4.35
N ASP A 44 13.99 20.53 3.91
CA ASP A 44 13.34 21.29 2.84
C ASP A 44 13.52 20.65 1.44
N ASP A 45 14.51 19.75 1.29
CA ASP A 45 14.78 19.05 0.03
C ASP A 45 13.85 17.82 -0.19
N PHE A 46 13.16 17.38 0.86
CA PHE A 46 12.18 16.29 0.72
C PHE A 46 10.87 16.78 0.10
N PHE A 47 10.21 15.90 -0.64
CA PHE A 47 8.83 16.16 -1.09
C PHE A 47 7.91 16.30 0.14
N PRO A 48 7.13 17.40 0.25
CA PRO A 48 6.25 17.62 1.40
C PRO A 48 5.35 16.44 1.73
N ALA A 49 4.74 15.79 0.72
CA ALA A 49 3.87 14.65 0.92
C ALA A 49 4.54 13.46 1.64
N PHE A 50 5.85 13.31 1.57
CA PHE A 50 6.57 12.25 2.28
C PHE A 50 7.00 12.69 3.69
N ILE A 51 7.44 13.94 3.83
CA ILE A 51 7.88 14.44 5.15
C ILE A 51 6.68 14.62 6.09
N ASP A 52 5.54 15.07 5.58
CA ASP A 52 4.32 15.30 6.38
C ASP A 52 3.79 14.02 7.03
N GLN A 53 3.99 12.86 6.38
CA GLN A 53 3.61 11.55 6.94
C GLN A 53 4.47 11.15 8.15
N SER A 54 5.61 11.79 8.35
CA SER A 54 6.52 11.53 9.47
C SER A 54 6.31 12.50 10.64
N VAL A 55 5.30 13.39 10.53
CA VAL A 55 4.92 14.32 11.57
C VAL A 55 3.76 13.75 12.39
N MET A 56 3.92 13.76 13.71
CA MET A 56 2.87 13.41 14.67
C MET A 56 2.89 14.46 15.79
N ASP A 57 1.72 15.03 16.08
CA ASP A 57 1.55 16.10 17.09
C ASP A 57 2.51 17.30 16.89
N GLY A 58 2.73 17.68 15.62
CA GLY A 58 3.60 18.80 15.25
C GLY A 58 5.10 18.52 15.38
N THR A 59 5.50 17.28 15.67
CA THR A 59 6.89 16.85 15.81
C THR A 59 7.28 15.92 14.67
N LEU A 60 8.40 16.17 14.02
CA LEU A 60 8.97 15.31 13.00
C LEU A 60 9.79 14.19 13.66
N TRP A 61 9.33 12.93 13.50
CA TRP A 61 9.92 11.76 14.15
C TRP A 61 10.81 10.91 13.25
N ALA A 62 10.67 11.05 11.94
CA ALA A 62 11.44 10.27 10.97
C ALA A 62 11.71 11.09 9.72
N VAL A 63 12.67 10.62 8.90
CA VAL A 63 12.86 11.12 7.54
C VAL A 63 12.63 9.98 6.54
N PRO A 64 11.97 10.24 5.42
CA PRO A 64 11.76 9.22 4.40
C PRO A 64 13.09 8.87 3.72
N ILE A 65 13.37 7.58 3.53
CA ILE A 65 14.57 7.11 2.83
C ILE A 65 14.26 6.34 1.55
N LEU A 66 13.06 5.79 1.46
CA LEU A 66 12.56 5.09 0.29
C LEU A 66 11.10 5.46 0.07
N ALA A 67 10.72 5.56 -1.18
CA ALA A 67 9.33 5.71 -1.60
C ALA A 67 9.02 4.68 -2.69
N SER A 68 7.79 4.18 -2.70
CA SER A 68 7.29 3.35 -3.77
C SER A 68 5.91 3.82 -4.21
N ALA A 69 5.58 3.56 -5.47
CA ALA A 69 4.27 3.80 -6.02
C ALA A 69 3.69 2.50 -6.57
N ARG A 70 2.41 2.29 -6.37
CA ARG A 70 1.69 1.18 -6.98
C ARG A 70 1.19 1.59 -8.35
N ALA A 71 1.32 0.69 -9.30
CA ALA A 71 0.85 0.90 -10.66
C ALA A 71 0.39 -0.43 -11.26
N LEU A 72 -0.49 -0.34 -12.25
CA LEU A 72 -0.84 -1.50 -13.06
C LEU A 72 0.31 -1.82 -14.03
N TYR A 73 0.96 -2.95 -13.83
CA TYR A 73 1.90 -3.51 -14.78
C TYR A 73 1.19 -4.53 -15.65
N TYR A 74 1.33 -4.40 -16.95
CA TYR A 74 0.70 -5.31 -17.90
C TYR A 74 1.68 -5.80 -18.97
N ASN A 75 1.41 -6.97 -19.52
CA ASN A 75 2.16 -7.48 -20.67
C ASN A 75 1.50 -7.00 -21.94
N ALA A 76 2.12 -6.01 -22.59
CA ALA A 76 1.58 -5.39 -23.80
C ALA A 76 1.39 -6.39 -24.96
N ASP A 77 2.34 -7.32 -25.12
CA ASP A 77 2.29 -8.30 -26.22
C ASP A 77 1.12 -9.28 -26.03
N LEU A 78 0.83 -9.68 -24.78
CA LEU A 78 -0.28 -10.58 -24.51
C LEU A 78 -1.64 -9.89 -24.70
N LEU A 79 -1.77 -8.63 -24.30
CA LEU A 79 -2.97 -7.85 -24.55
C LEU A 79 -3.21 -7.65 -26.05
N GLU A 80 -2.17 -7.25 -26.80
CA GLU A 80 -2.24 -7.03 -28.24
C GLU A 80 -2.66 -8.32 -29.00
N GLN A 81 -2.05 -9.47 -28.65
CA GLN A 81 -2.39 -10.77 -29.26
C GLN A 81 -3.84 -11.16 -29.02
N ALA A 82 -4.38 -10.86 -27.85
CA ALA A 82 -5.78 -11.13 -27.49
C ALA A 82 -6.75 -10.04 -28.00
N GLY A 83 -6.23 -8.94 -28.57
CA GLY A 83 -7.05 -7.81 -29.01
C GLY A 83 -7.71 -7.06 -27.86
N VAL A 84 -7.07 -7.05 -26.68
CA VAL A 84 -7.59 -6.44 -25.45
C VAL A 84 -6.87 -5.10 -25.21
N GLU A 85 -7.65 -4.04 -25.02
CA GLU A 85 -7.15 -2.72 -24.64
C GLU A 85 -6.75 -2.69 -23.16
N VAL A 86 -5.84 -1.77 -22.80
CA VAL A 86 -5.43 -1.58 -21.40
C VAL A 86 -6.61 -1.04 -20.58
N PRO A 87 -7.08 -1.75 -19.56
CA PRO A 87 -8.23 -1.32 -18.77
C PRO A 87 -7.94 -0.05 -17.96
N THR A 88 -8.90 0.85 -17.88
CA THR A 88 -8.87 2.09 -17.11
C THR A 88 -9.89 2.14 -16.00
N THR A 89 -10.81 1.18 -15.98
CA THR A 89 -11.86 1.01 -14.96
C THR A 89 -11.90 -0.42 -14.45
N TRP A 90 -12.56 -0.66 -13.33
CA TRP A 90 -12.76 -2.01 -12.81
C TRP A 90 -13.61 -2.89 -13.74
N ALA A 91 -14.63 -2.32 -14.37
CA ALA A 91 -15.44 -3.04 -15.34
C ALA A 91 -14.60 -3.48 -16.55
N GLU A 92 -13.79 -2.57 -17.09
CA GLU A 92 -12.87 -2.89 -18.19
C GLU A 92 -11.80 -3.90 -17.77
N LEU A 93 -11.32 -3.86 -16.51
CA LEU A 93 -10.39 -4.85 -15.99
C LEU A 93 -11.02 -6.23 -15.95
N GLU A 94 -12.26 -6.33 -15.50
CA GLU A 94 -13.00 -7.59 -15.46
C GLU A 94 -13.24 -8.14 -16.88
N ASP A 95 -13.66 -7.29 -17.81
CA ASP A 95 -13.85 -7.66 -19.23
C ASP A 95 -12.53 -8.11 -19.86
N ALA A 96 -11.43 -7.41 -19.56
CA ALA A 96 -10.09 -7.78 -20.03
C ALA A 96 -9.65 -9.13 -19.47
N CYS A 97 -9.88 -9.39 -18.19
CA CYS A 97 -9.59 -10.70 -17.58
C CYS A 97 -10.37 -11.83 -18.26
N GLN A 98 -11.66 -11.62 -18.51
CA GLN A 98 -12.47 -12.64 -19.19
C GLN A 98 -11.98 -12.89 -20.63
N ALA A 99 -11.69 -11.82 -21.37
CA ALA A 99 -11.19 -11.93 -22.74
C ALA A 99 -9.85 -12.68 -22.82
N LEU A 100 -8.95 -12.43 -21.86
CA LEU A 100 -7.67 -13.13 -21.79
C LEU A 100 -7.84 -14.62 -21.45
N VAL A 101 -8.74 -14.96 -20.54
CA VAL A 101 -9.07 -16.38 -20.24
C VAL A 101 -9.68 -17.05 -21.46
N ASP A 102 -10.58 -16.41 -22.17
CA ASP A 102 -11.22 -16.96 -23.37
C ASP A 102 -10.21 -17.18 -24.51
N PHE A 103 -9.24 -16.27 -24.65
CA PHE A 103 -8.24 -16.35 -25.71
C PHE A 103 -7.14 -17.37 -25.42
N TYR A 104 -6.57 -17.36 -24.20
CA TYR A 104 -5.43 -18.21 -23.83
C TYR A 104 -5.85 -19.55 -23.18
N GLY A 105 -7.10 -19.67 -22.75
CA GLY A 105 -7.60 -20.83 -22.03
C GLY A 105 -7.35 -20.78 -20.53
N GLY A 106 -7.82 -21.82 -19.81
CA GLY A 106 -7.85 -21.86 -18.34
C GLY A 106 -6.50 -21.99 -17.62
N ASP A 107 -5.39 -22.02 -18.36
CA ASP A 107 -4.03 -22.07 -17.78
C ASP A 107 -3.44 -20.68 -17.50
N VAL A 108 -4.21 -19.62 -17.78
CA VAL A 108 -3.79 -18.22 -17.56
C VAL A 108 -4.53 -17.60 -16.39
N TYR A 109 -3.79 -16.97 -15.50
CA TYR A 109 -4.33 -16.11 -14.45
C TYR A 109 -4.06 -14.66 -14.84
N PRO A 110 -5.06 -13.97 -15.43
CA PRO A 110 -4.86 -12.63 -16.00
C PRO A 110 -4.63 -11.54 -14.97
N TRP A 111 -4.94 -11.80 -13.70
CA TRP A 111 -4.82 -10.82 -12.62
C TRP A 111 -4.03 -11.35 -11.42
N GLY A 112 -3.15 -10.53 -10.88
CA GLY A 112 -2.43 -10.82 -9.64
C GLY A 112 -3.03 -10.04 -8.47
N ILE A 113 -3.46 -10.73 -7.43
CA ILE A 113 -3.84 -10.11 -6.15
C ILE A 113 -2.83 -10.53 -5.10
N ASP A 114 -2.19 -9.56 -4.46
CA ASP A 114 -1.35 -9.80 -3.30
C ASP A 114 -2.16 -9.56 -2.02
N MET A 115 -2.51 -10.65 -1.34
CA MET A 115 -3.24 -10.64 -0.07
C MET A 115 -2.43 -11.33 1.02
N THR A 116 -1.11 -11.23 0.96
CA THR A 116 -0.21 -11.75 1.99
C THR A 116 -0.28 -10.91 3.26
N THR A 117 0.25 -11.46 4.36
CA THR A 117 0.32 -10.74 5.64
C THR A 117 1.15 -9.48 5.59
N ASP A 118 2.13 -9.41 4.70
CA ASP A 118 3.03 -8.26 4.60
C ASP A 118 2.47 -7.15 3.68
N GLU A 119 1.79 -7.51 2.59
CA GLU A 119 1.32 -6.57 1.56
C GLU A 119 -0.20 -6.42 1.50
N GLY A 120 -0.95 -7.24 2.24
CA GLY A 120 -2.43 -7.25 2.18
C GLY A 120 -3.07 -5.90 2.50
N GLN A 121 -2.51 -5.12 3.45
CA GLN A 121 -3.00 -3.78 3.76
C GLN A 121 -2.79 -2.80 2.58
N ALA A 122 -1.66 -2.90 1.89
CA ALA A 122 -1.38 -2.05 0.72
C ALA A 122 -2.27 -2.45 -0.47
N ALA A 123 -2.47 -3.75 -0.67
CA ALA A 123 -3.40 -4.26 -1.68
C ALA A 123 -4.83 -3.78 -1.43
N PHE A 124 -5.32 -3.89 -0.19
CA PHE A 124 -6.62 -3.35 0.19
C PHE A 124 -6.70 -1.84 -0.03
N ALA A 125 -5.65 -1.10 0.34
CA ALA A 125 -5.64 0.35 0.26
C ALA A 125 -5.85 0.87 -1.17
N TYR A 126 -5.18 0.31 -2.19
CA TYR A 126 -5.37 0.82 -3.54
C TYR A 126 -6.74 0.47 -4.14
N TYR A 127 -7.36 -0.64 -3.75
CA TYR A 127 -8.76 -0.91 -4.10
C TYR A 127 -9.70 0.06 -3.40
N ALA A 128 -9.55 0.24 -2.08
CA ALA A 128 -10.38 1.12 -1.28
C ALA A 128 -10.32 2.58 -1.75
N TRP A 129 -9.12 3.14 -1.86
CA TRP A 129 -8.92 4.51 -2.33
C TRP A 129 -9.31 4.70 -3.80
N GLY A 130 -9.05 3.71 -4.64
CA GLY A 130 -9.48 3.73 -6.05
C GLY A 130 -11.00 3.79 -6.22
N ASN A 131 -11.76 3.31 -5.23
CA ASN A 131 -13.22 3.36 -5.18
C ASN A 131 -13.79 4.52 -4.35
N GLY A 132 -12.95 5.47 -3.93
CA GLY A 132 -13.37 6.61 -3.11
C GLY A 132 -13.58 6.29 -1.63
N GLY A 133 -13.11 5.13 -1.18
CA GLY A 133 -13.07 4.75 0.23
C GLY A 133 -11.79 5.20 0.92
N GLY A 134 -11.49 4.61 2.07
CA GLY A 134 -10.32 4.93 2.86
C GLY A 134 -10.39 4.38 4.27
N PHE A 135 -9.42 4.74 5.09
CA PHE A 135 -9.33 4.25 6.48
C PHE A 135 -9.91 5.25 7.48
N VAL A 136 -9.71 6.53 7.23
CA VAL A 136 -10.18 7.65 8.06
C VAL A 136 -10.72 8.77 7.17
N ASP A 137 -11.72 9.50 7.66
CA ASP A 137 -12.21 10.72 7.03
C ASP A 137 -11.39 11.96 7.43
N ASP A 138 -11.76 13.12 6.88
CA ASP A 138 -11.07 14.39 7.16
C ASP A 138 -11.22 14.84 8.63
N GLU A 139 -12.22 14.33 9.34
CA GLU A 139 -12.46 14.58 10.77
C GLU A 139 -11.71 13.59 11.67
N GLY A 140 -11.01 12.58 11.11
CA GLY A 140 -10.26 11.57 11.83
C GLY A 140 -11.09 10.39 12.32
N ASN A 141 -12.32 10.20 11.85
CA ASN A 141 -13.13 9.04 12.18
C ASN A 141 -12.76 7.83 11.31
N TRP A 142 -12.82 6.64 11.88
CA TRP A 142 -12.57 5.40 11.15
C TRP A 142 -13.70 5.11 10.13
N THR A 143 -13.32 4.94 8.87
CA THR A 143 -14.23 4.67 7.74
C THR A 143 -14.00 3.29 7.10
N VAL A 144 -13.29 2.40 7.79
CA VAL A 144 -12.91 1.08 7.26
C VAL A 144 -14.12 0.25 6.78
N ASN A 145 -15.27 0.43 7.41
CA ASN A 145 -16.52 -0.26 7.03
C ASN A 145 -17.47 0.64 6.19
N SER A 146 -16.93 1.52 5.36
CA SER A 146 -17.75 2.29 4.41
C SER A 146 -18.24 1.41 3.25
N ASP A 147 -19.35 1.80 2.62
CA ASP A 147 -19.88 1.09 1.46
C ASP A 147 -18.84 0.97 0.34
N ALA A 148 -18.08 2.04 0.09
CA ALA A 148 -17.00 2.05 -0.90
C ALA A 148 -15.91 1.02 -0.61
N ASN A 149 -15.55 0.82 0.65
CA ASN A 149 -14.57 -0.20 1.05
C ASN A 149 -15.17 -1.61 0.94
N VAL A 150 -16.44 -1.79 1.25
CA VAL A 150 -17.13 -3.09 1.08
C VAL A 150 -17.16 -3.47 -0.40
N GLU A 151 -17.56 -2.55 -1.27
CA GLU A 151 -17.54 -2.75 -2.73
C GLU A 151 -16.13 -3.10 -3.24
N ALA A 152 -15.10 -2.44 -2.71
CA ALA A 152 -13.71 -2.71 -3.07
C ALA A 152 -13.28 -4.14 -2.72
N VAL A 153 -13.68 -4.63 -1.54
CA VAL A 153 -13.42 -6.03 -1.13
C VAL A 153 -14.25 -7.01 -1.97
N GLU A 154 -15.52 -6.69 -2.23
CA GLU A 154 -16.39 -7.54 -3.06
C GLU A 154 -15.81 -7.69 -4.47
N PHE A 155 -15.34 -6.60 -5.08
CA PHE A 155 -14.68 -6.64 -6.38
C PHE A 155 -13.44 -7.57 -6.38
N ALA A 156 -12.54 -7.42 -5.41
CA ALA A 156 -11.36 -8.28 -5.30
C ALA A 156 -11.73 -9.76 -5.09
N VAL A 157 -12.75 -10.03 -4.26
CA VAL A 157 -13.28 -11.38 -4.02
C VAL A 157 -13.91 -11.96 -5.28
N ASP A 158 -14.59 -11.15 -6.08
CA ASP A 158 -15.22 -11.60 -7.32
C ASP A 158 -14.20 -11.96 -8.39
N LEU A 159 -13.12 -11.20 -8.54
CA LEU A 159 -12.00 -11.56 -9.40
C LEU A 159 -11.43 -12.94 -9.03
N TYR A 160 -11.29 -13.21 -7.72
CA TYR A 160 -10.85 -14.52 -7.24
C TYR A 160 -11.87 -15.63 -7.55
N LYS A 161 -13.15 -15.41 -7.24
CA LYS A 161 -14.23 -16.39 -7.47
C LYS A 161 -14.41 -16.74 -8.97
N LYS A 162 -14.17 -15.77 -9.86
CA LYS A 162 -14.20 -15.95 -11.31
C LYS A 162 -12.97 -16.69 -11.83
N GLY A 163 -11.99 -16.96 -10.98
CA GLY A 163 -10.78 -17.70 -11.35
C GLY A 163 -9.75 -16.86 -12.11
N TYR A 164 -9.83 -15.52 -12.04
CA TYR A 164 -8.89 -14.64 -12.73
C TYR A 164 -7.55 -14.52 -12.00
N THR A 165 -7.48 -14.97 -10.75
CA THR A 165 -6.27 -14.94 -9.95
C THR A 165 -5.79 -16.32 -9.56
N ASN A 166 -4.48 -16.48 -9.37
CA ASN A 166 -3.92 -17.74 -8.87
C ASN A 166 -4.41 -17.99 -7.43
N PRO A 167 -4.98 -19.17 -7.13
CA PRO A 167 -5.46 -19.50 -5.79
C PRO A 167 -4.36 -19.81 -4.76
N ASN A 168 -3.07 -19.86 -5.16
CA ASN A 168 -1.93 -20.24 -4.29
C ASN A 168 -1.02 -19.05 -4.01
#